data_a13f1df6f8def62512436473bd4e1034
#
_entry.id   a13f1df6f8def62512436473bd4e1034
#
_cell.length_a   1.000
_cell.length_b   1.000
_cell.length_c   1.000
_cell.angle_alpha   90.00
_cell.angle_beta   90.00
_cell.angle_gamma   90.00
#
_symmetry.space_group_name_H-M   'P 1'
#
loop_
_entity.id
_entity.type
_entity.pdbx_description
1 polymer ?
#
loop_
_entity_poly.entity_id
_entity_poly.type
_entity_poly.pdbx_seq_one_letter_code
_entity_poly.pdbx_strand_id
1 'polypeptide(L)'
;QVVSIIGGILTAIFFLGFLVVASIIRTETSSLIIGCLFIITTLTISRRLTVPFLDAMNITLYIAGCALIAYGLNKSTNALFIALAITGIFTFFLSKGFILPFLSVILFIISFLGELAYLSSSIQLLQIAVVPVLAVFLFTNLYERDILTGLKENLVSKYTPFHSGLFVSCICLLAGLSVNYGIPAPYWLLSIFIWIGILLIIQ
;
A
#
# COMPACT_ATOMS: atom_id res chain seq x y z
N GLN A 1 -23.32 11.76 2.72
CA GLN A 1 -21.93 11.28 2.66
C GLN A 1 -21.78 10.02 1.77
N VAL A 2 -22.58 8.96 1.98
CA VAL A 2 -22.52 7.72 1.18
C VAL A 2 -22.70 7.98 -0.32
N VAL A 3 -23.69 8.78 -0.70
CA VAL A 3 -23.96 9.14 -2.11
C VAL A 3 -22.76 9.87 -2.72
N SER A 4 -22.10 10.75 -1.97
CA SER A 4 -20.91 11.47 -2.44
C SER A 4 -19.72 10.52 -2.67
N ILE A 5 -19.54 9.51 -1.82
CA ILE A 5 -18.49 8.51 -1.95
C ILE A 5 -18.73 7.65 -3.20
N ILE A 6 -19.95 7.13 -3.37
CA ILE A 6 -20.33 6.34 -4.54
C ILE A 6 -20.17 7.17 -5.82
N GLY A 7 -20.62 8.43 -5.80
CA GLY A 7 -20.46 9.35 -6.93
C GLY A 7 -18.98 9.57 -7.31
N GLY A 8 -18.11 9.75 -6.33
CA GLY A 8 -16.66 9.90 -6.55
C GLY A 8 -16.03 8.67 -7.19
N ILE A 9 -16.38 7.46 -6.72
CA ILE A 9 -15.90 6.20 -7.29
C ILE A 9 -16.39 6.02 -8.72
N LEU A 10 -17.69 6.21 -8.96
CA LEU A 10 -18.28 6.09 -10.30
C LEU A 10 -17.63 7.07 -11.28
N THR A 11 -17.44 8.32 -10.88
CA THR A 11 -16.79 9.34 -11.73
C THR A 11 -15.39 8.88 -12.16
N ALA A 12 -14.60 8.35 -11.23
CA ALA A 12 -13.26 7.86 -11.53
C ALA A 12 -13.30 6.63 -12.47
N ILE A 13 -14.24 5.69 -12.25
CA ILE A 13 -14.41 4.51 -13.11
C ILE A 13 -14.83 4.93 -14.53
N PHE A 14 -15.80 5.85 -14.68
CA PHE A 14 -16.21 6.35 -15.98
C PHE A 14 -15.07 7.07 -16.70
N PHE A 15 -14.30 7.87 -15.99
CA PHE A 15 -13.14 8.54 -16.56
C PHE A 15 -12.08 7.53 -17.06
N LEU A 16 -11.80 6.48 -16.29
CA LEU A 16 -10.91 5.39 -16.72
C LEU A 16 -11.46 4.65 -17.93
N GLY A 17 -12.75 4.33 -17.94
CA GLY A 17 -13.44 3.70 -19.06
C GLY A 17 -13.33 4.56 -20.32
N PHE A 18 -13.51 5.87 -20.21
CA PHE A 18 -13.33 6.81 -21.33
C PHE A 18 -11.91 6.77 -21.89
N LEU A 19 -10.87 6.78 -21.05
CA LEU A 19 -9.47 6.71 -21.49
C LEU A 19 -9.17 5.42 -22.26
N VAL A 20 -9.77 4.29 -21.84
CA VAL A 20 -9.65 3.01 -22.55
C VAL A 20 -10.38 3.06 -23.90
N VAL A 21 -11.64 3.51 -23.94
CA VAL A 21 -12.45 3.61 -25.17
C VAL A 21 -11.83 4.59 -26.15
N ALA A 22 -11.35 5.74 -25.67
CA ALA A 22 -10.64 6.73 -26.49
C ALA A 22 -9.28 6.22 -26.99
N SER A 23 -8.90 5.00 -26.62
CA SER A 23 -7.64 4.37 -27.01
C SER A 23 -6.40 5.15 -26.62
N ILE A 24 -6.47 5.94 -25.56
CA ILE A 24 -5.34 6.69 -25.02
C ILE A 24 -4.40 5.72 -24.29
N ILE A 25 -4.95 4.69 -23.65
CA ILE A 25 -4.21 3.61 -22.98
C ILE A 25 -4.04 2.44 -23.96
N ARG A 26 -3.16 2.58 -24.93
CA ARG A 26 -2.88 1.52 -25.92
C ARG A 26 -1.51 0.89 -25.78
N THR A 27 -0.53 1.68 -25.38
CA THR A 27 0.86 1.24 -25.27
C THR A 27 1.31 1.22 -23.81
N GLU A 28 2.31 0.43 -23.50
CA GLU A 28 2.93 0.38 -22.18
C GLU A 28 3.42 1.78 -21.75
N THR A 29 4.05 2.51 -22.68
CA THR A 29 4.55 3.86 -22.42
C THR A 29 3.41 4.83 -22.11
N SER A 30 2.30 4.81 -22.85
CA SER A 30 1.15 5.69 -22.57
C SER A 30 0.53 5.37 -21.20
N SER A 31 0.40 4.09 -20.86
CA SER A 31 -0.10 3.66 -19.55
C SER A 31 0.78 4.16 -18.40
N LEU A 32 2.10 4.09 -18.56
CA LEU A 32 3.05 4.57 -17.56
C LEU A 32 2.93 6.09 -17.37
N ILE A 33 2.87 6.86 -18.45
CA ILE A 33 2.73 8.32 -18.39
C ILE A 33 1.41 8.70 -17.71
N ILE A 34 0.29 8.07 -18.08
CA ILE A 34 -1.02 8.35 -17.50
C ILE A 34 -1.06 7.94 -16.04
N GLY A 35 -0.47 6.79 -15.69
CA GLY A 35 -0.33 6.33 -14.31
C GLY A 35 0.41 7.35 -13.45
N CYS A 36 1.54 7.86 -13.91
CA CYS A 36 2.29 8.91 -13.23
C CYS A 36 1.47 10.21 -13.07
N LEU A 37 0.74 10.63 -14.11
CA LEU A 37 -0.13 11.80 -14.06
C LEU A 37 -1.24 11.62 -13.01
N PHE A 38 -1.83 10.42 -12.90
CA PHE A 38 -2.83 10.12 -11.89
C PHE A 38 -2.27 10.23 -10.47
N ILE A 39 -1.08 9.68 -10.22
CA ILE A 39 -0.42 9.81 -8.91
C ILE A 39 -0.16 11.28 -8.56
N ILE A 40 0.39 12.06 -9.49
CA ILE A 40 0.65 13.49 -9.29
C ILE A 40 -0.65 14.25 -9.00
N THR A 41 -1.71 14.00 -9.77
CA THR A 41 -3.04 14.61 -9.58
C THR A 41 -3.60 14.25 -8.20
N THR A 42 -3.55 12.98 -7.82
CA THR A 42 -3.97 12.47 -6.51
C THR A 42 -3.25 13.19 -5.38
N LEU A 43 -1.93 13.32 -5.46
CA LEU A 43 -1.14 14.00 -4.45
C LEU A 43 -1.45 15.51 -4.36
N THR A 44 -1.75 16.12 -5.49
CA THR A 44 -2.12 17.55 -5.54
C THR A 44 -3.49 17.80 -4.93
N ILE A 45 -4.48 16.96 -5.25
CA ILE A 45 -5.85 17.04 -4.71
C ILE A 45 -5.84 16.79 -3.20
N SER A 46 -5.15 15.75 -2.73
CA SER A 46 -5.10 15.38 -1.30
C SER A 46 -4.56 16.49 -0.40
N ARG A 47 -3.78 17.42 -0.95
CA ARG A 47 -3.24 18.56 -0.20
C ARG A 47 -4.19 19.74 -0.04
N ARG A 48 -5.14 19.89 -0.98
CA ARG A 48 -5.92 21.13 -1.12
C ARG A 48 -7.37 20.99 -0.70
N LEU A 49 -7.97 19.81 -0.82
CA LEU A 49 -9.41 19.62 -0.71
C LEU A 49 -9.75 18.45 0.21
N THR A 50 -10.66 18.69 1.16
CA THR A 50 -11.17 17.70 2.12
C THR A 50 -12.69 17.54 1.93
N VAL A 51 -13.10 17.10 0.74
CA VAL A 51 -14.50 16.85 0.41
C VAL A 51 -14.69 15.34 0.20
N PRO A 52 -15.65 14.66 0.84
CA PRO A 52 -15.80 13.20 0.76
C PRO A 52 -15.90 12.64 -0.66
N PHE A 53 -16.51 13.39 -1.59
CA PHE A 53 -16.56 13.03 -3.00
C PHE A 53 -15.17 13.00 -3.63
N LEU A 54 -14.37 14.04 -3.40
CA LEU A 54 -13.02 14.15 -3.94
C LEU A 54 -12.06 13.15 -3.29
N ASP A 55 -12.25 12.84 -2.01
CA ASP A 55 -11.45 11.83 -1.32
C ASP A 55 -11.68 10.45 -1.94
N ALA A 56 -12.95 10.07 -2.20
CA ALA A 56 -13.27 8.79 -2.82
C ALA A 56 -12.77 8.71 -4.28
N MET A 57 -12.94 9.76 -5.07
CA MET A 57 -12.40 9.86 -6.42
C MET A 57 -10.88 9.77 -6.40
N ASN A 58 -10.24 10.43 -5.45
CA ASN A 58 -8.79 10.48 -5.30
C ASN A 58 -8.19 9.11 -4.99
N ILE A 59 -8.83 8.34 -4.09
CA ILE A 59 -8.43 6.96 -3.78
C ILE A 59 -8.51 6.08 -5.03
N THR A 60 -9.61 6.18 -5.77
CA THR A 60 -9.81 5.40 -6.99
C THR A 60 -8.78 5.74 -8.06
N LEU A 61 -8.47 7.03 -8.25
CA LEU A 61 -7.41 7.49 -9.15
C LEU A 61 -6.02 7.01 -8.71
N TYR A 62 -5.75 6.97 -7.40
CA TYR A 62 -4.50 6.43 -6.88
C TYR A 62 -4.32 4.95 -7.22
N ILE A 63 -5.33 4.13 -6.94
CA ILE A 63 -5.31 2.70 -7.23
C ILE A 63 -5.16 2.47 -8.74
N ALA A 64 -5.92 3.22 -9.55
CA ALA A 64 -5.83 3.15 -11.00
C ALA A 64 -4.44 3.59 -11.53
N GLY A 65 -3.88 4.65 -10.96
CA GLY A 65 -2.52 5.10 -11.27
C GLY A 65 -1.47 4.03 -11.00
N CYS A 66 -1.54 3.38 -9.84
CA CYS A 66 -0.66 2.25 -9.52
C CYS A 66 -0.84 1.06 -10.48
N ALA A 67 -2.09 0.73 -10.84
CA ALA A 67 -2.38 -0.34 -11.80
C ALA A 67 -1.85 -0.03 -13.21
N LEU A 68 -1.95 1.23 -13.65
CA LEU A 68 -1.41 1.67 -14.94
C LEU A 68 0.11 1.68 -14.96
N ILE A 69 0.77 2.07 -13.87
CA ILE A 69 2.23 1.95 -13.73
C ILE A 69 2.64 0.47 -13.78
N ALA A 70 1.91 -0.39 -13.08
CA ALA A 70 2.16 -1.83 -13.09
C ALA A 70 2.01 -2.42 -14.50
N TYR A 71 0.97 -2.05 -15.23
CA TYR A 71 0.78 -2.47 -16.62
C TYR A 71 1.89 -1.95 -17.54
N GLY A 72 2.26 -0.68 -17.39
CA GLY A 72 3.32 -0.07 -18.21
C GLY A 72 4.72 -0.65 -17.98
N LEU A 73 4.97 -1.25 -16.81
CA LEU A 73 6.26 -1.86 -16.45
C LEU A 73 6.21 -3.39 -16.44
N ASN A 74 5.14 -4.01 -16.92
CA ASN A 74 4.92 -5.46 -16.82
C ASN A 74 6.06 -6.32 -17.47
N LYS A 75 6.77 -5.77 -18.45
CA LYS A 75 7.93 -6.45 -19.06
C LYS A 75 9.18 -6.49 -18.16
N SER A 76 9.26 -5.62 -17.18
CA SER A 76 10.40 -5.54 -16.26
C SER A 76 9.92 -5.63 -14.83
N THR A 77 9.83 -6.84 -14.30
CA THR A 77 9.31 -7.12 -12.95
C THR A 77 10.06 -6.35 -11.86
N ASN A 78 11.38 -6.24 -11.96
CA ASN A 78 12.21 -5.43 -11.08
C ASN A 78 11.81 -3.95 -11.11
N ALA A 79 11.74 -3.35 -12.30
CA ALA A 79 11.40 -1.94 -12.45
C ALA A 79 9.98 -1.67 -11.90
N LEU A 80 9.06 -2.62 -12.06
CA LEU A 80 7.69 -2.54 -11.54
C LEU A 80 7.68 -2.42 -10.01
N PHE A 81 8.30 -3.35 -9.30
CA PHE A 81 8.29 -3.35 -7.84
C PHE A 81 9.03 -2.13 -7.27
N ILE A 82 10.16 -1.76 -7.84
CA ILE A 82 10.89 -0.56 -7.44
C ILE A 82 10.06 0.70 -7.66
N ALA A 83 9.40 0.85 -8.81
CA ALA A 83 8.57 2.02 -9.12
C ALA A 83 7.37 2.12 -8.17
N LEU A 84 6.70 1.01 -7.86
CA LEU A 84 5.60 0.98 -6.91
C LEU A 84 6.06 1.27 -5.47
N ALA A 85 7.21 0.75 -5.05
CA ALA A 85 7.80 1.05 -3.74
C ALA A 85 8.12 2.55 -3.60
N ILE A 86 8.76 3.13 -4.61
CA ILE A 86 9.05 4.58 -4.67
C ILE A 86 7.74 5.38 -4.62
N THR A 87 6.73 5.00 -5.41
CA THR A 87 5.41 5.63 -5.39
C THR A 87 4.78 5.57 -4.00
N GLY A 88 4.86 4.43 -3.31
CA GLY A 88 4.41 4.27 -1.93
C GLY A 88 5.11 5.25 -0.98
N ILE A 89 6.44 5.33 -1.01
CA ILE A 89 7.22 6.23 -0.15
C ILE A 89 6.81 7.70 -0.41
N PHE A 90 6.80 8.14 -1.67
CA PHE A 90 6.43 9.51 -2.01
C PHE A 90 4.99 9.84 -1.58
N THR A 91 4.04 8.92 -1.81
CA THR A 91 2.65 9.12 -1.40
C THR A 91 2.53 9.21 0.11
N PHE A 92 3.23 8.39 0.87
CA PHE A 92 3.22 8.45 2.33
C PHE A 92 3.62 9.83 2.85
N PHE A 93 4.73 10.38 2.38
CA PHE A 93 5.21 11.68 2.87
C PHE A 93 4.42 12.86 2.31
N LEU A 94 3.99 12.81 1.05
CA LEU A 94 3.40 13.94 0.36
C LEU A 94 1.89 14.07 0.54
N SER A 95 1.15 12.98 0.76
CA SER A 95 -0.31 13.01 0.94
C SER A 95 -0.71 13.52 2.33
N LYS A 96 -1.92 14.05 2.44
CA LYS A 96 -2.57 14.41 3.71
C LYS A 96 -3.74 13.45 3.97
N GLY A 97 -4.25 13.47 5.21
CA GLY A 97 -5.34 12.60 5.63
C GLY A 97 -4.86 11.20 6.05
N PHE A 98 -5.80 10.27 6.17
CA PHE A 98 -5.56 8.92 6.68
C PHE A 98 -5.40 7.88 5.56
N ILE A 99 -6.32 7.87 4.57
CA ILE A 99 -6.48 6.75 3.65
C ILE A 99 -5.30 6.60 2.68
N LEU A 100 -4.84 7.70 2.08
CA LEU A 100 -3.71 7.64 1.13
C LEU A 100 -2.39 7.21 1.78
N PRO A 101 -1.98 7.77 2.95
CA PRO A 101 -0.80 7.26 3.65
C PRO A 101 -0.96 5.80 4.06
N PHE A 102 -2.16 5.38 4.50
CA PHE A 102 -2.46 3.99 4.83
C PHE A 102 -2.25 3.05 3.62
N LEU A 103 -2.85 3.37 2.48
CA LEU A 103 -2.70 2.59 1.24
C LEU A 103 -1.25 2.58 0.74
N SER A 104 -0.52 3.67 0.93
CA SER A 104 0.87 3.79 0.50
C SER A 104 1.81 2.88 1.30
N VAL A 105 1.55 2.67 2.60
CA VAL A 105 2.30 1.70 3.43
C VAL A 105 2.07 0.28 2.92
N ILE A 106 0.81 -0.08 2.66
CA ILE A 106 0.46 -1.39 2.11
C ILE A 106 1.15 -1.60 0.75
N LEU A 107 1.06 -0.61 -0.14
CA LEU A 107 1.71 -0.66 -1.45
C LEU A 107 3.23 -0.85 -1.34
N PHE A 108 3.87 -0.09 -0.45
CA PHE A 108 5.31 -0.19 -0.22
C PHE A 108 5.71 -1.60 0.25
N ILE A 109 4.99 -2.14 1.25
CA ILE A 109 5.31 -3.47 1.81
C ILE A 109 5.10 -4.57 0.76
N ILE A 110 3.98 -4.53 0.03
CA ILE A 110 3.70 -5.52 -1.02
C ILE A 110 4.76 -5.44 -2.12
N SER A 111 5.14 -4.23 -2.54
CA SER A 111 6.15 -4.04 -3.57
C SER A 111 7.54 -4.49 -3.11
N PHE A 112 7.93 -4.18 -1.88
CA PHE A 112 9.19 -4.60 -1.30
C PHE A 112 9.30 -6.13 -1.20
N LEU A 113 8.23 -6.78 -0.75
CA LEU A 113 8.19 -8.24 -0.67
C LEU A 113 8.09 -8.90 -2.05
N GLY A 114 7.40 -8.28 -2.99
CA GLY A 114 7.37 -8.72 -4.38
C GLY A 114 8.75 -8.71 -5.01
N GLU A 115 9.53 -7.65 -4.77
CA GLU A 115 10.93 -7.57 -5.22
C GLU A 115 11.80 -8.65 -4.58
N LEU A 116 11.69 -8.85 -3.26
CA LEU A 116 12.41 -9.92 -2.56
C LEU A 116 12.04 -11.31 -3.09
N ALA A 117 10.76 -11.56 -3.35
CA ALA A 117 10.30 -12.83 -3.92
C ALA A 117 10.84 -13.06 -5.33
N TYR A 118 10.94 -11.99 -6.12
CA TYR A 118 11.49 -12.05 -7.47
C TYR A 118 13.00 -12.33 -7.46
N LEU A 119 13.74 -11.64 -6.59
CA LEU A 119 15.19 -11.80 -6.49
C LEU A 119 15.61 -13.15 -5.89
N SER A 120 14.82 -13.70 -4.98
CA SER A 120 15.22 -14.85 -4.18
C SER A 120 14.61 -16.12 -4.66
N SER A 121 13.96 -16.40 -5.65
CA SER A 121 13.35 -17.70 -6.09
C SER A 121 13.10 -18.72 -4.97
N SER A 122 13.33 -18.37 -3.71
CA SER A 122 13.24 -19.18 -2.49
C SER A 122 12.13 -18.68 -1.57
N ILE A 123 11.15 -19.55 -1.34
CA ILE A 123 10.02 -19.32 -0.41
C ILE A 123 10.51 -18.99 1.01
N GLN A 124 11.63 -19.56 1.42
CA GLN A 124 12.19 -19.36 2.76
C GLN A 124 12.60 -17.90 3.00
N LEU A 125 13.15 -17.22 1.99
CA LEU A 125 13.51 -15.80 2.11
C LEU A 125 12.28 -14.91 2.21
N LEU A 126 11.18 -15.23 1.53
CA LEU A 126 9.92 -14.50 1.69
C LEU A 126 9.36 -14.64 3.11
N GLN A 127 9.47 -15.83 3.70
CA GLN A 127 9.05 -16.08 5.08
C GLN A 127 9.92 -15.31 6.08
N ILE A 128 11.23 -15.26 5.86
CA ILE A 128 12.14 -14.47 6.70
C ILE A 128 11.85 -12.98 6.55
N ALA A 129 11.48 -12.50 5.38
CA ALA A 129 11.17 -11.09 5.13
C ALA A 129 9.90 -10.59 5.84
N VAL A 130 9.02 -11.48 6.27
CA VAL A 130 7.85 -11.10 7.09
C VAL A 130 8.28 -10.72 8.52
N VAL A 131 9.35 -11.33 9.03
CA VAL A 131 9.83 -11.07 10.40
C VAL A 131 10.18 -9.60 10.66
N PRO A 132 10.95 -8.89 9.81
CA PRO A 132 11.22 -7.47 10.03
C PRO A 132 9.96 -6.60 9.95
N VAL A 133 9.00 -6.90 9.09
CA VAL A 133 7.73 -6.15 9.02
C VAL A 133 6.97 -6.29 10.34
N LEU A 134 6.92 -7.51 10.86
CA LEU A 134 6.31 -7.79 12.15
C LEU A 134 7.09 -7.13 13.30
N ALA A 135 8.42 -7.20 13.28
CA ALA A 135 9.25 -6.57 14.30
C ALA A 135 9.03 -5.04 14.35
N VAL A 136 8.92 -4.38 13.19
CA VAL A 136 8.59 -2.95 13.11
C VAL A 136 7.19 -2.69 13.68
N PHE A 137 6.21 -3.53 13.36
CA PHE A 137 4.84 -3.41 13.91
C PHE A 137 4.85 -3.54 15.45
N LEU A 138 5.50 -4.56 15.98
CA LEU A 138 5.62 -4.77 17.44
C LEU A 138 6.37 -3.62 18.12
N PHE A 139 7.47 -3.17 17.52
CA PHE A 139 8.24 -2.04 18.04
C PHE A 139 7.40 -0.76 18.09
N THR A 140 6.68 -0.43 17.02
CA THR A 140 5.81 0.75 16.99
C THR A 140 4.67 0.65 17.99
N ASN A 141 4.15 -0.54 18.27
CA ASN A 141 3.09 -0.74 19.25
C ASN A 141 3.64 -0.60 20.71
N LEU A 142 4.75 -1.26 21.01
CA LEU A 142 5.35 -1.23 22.36
C LEU A 142 5.85 0.16 22.76
N TYR A 143 6.41 0.90 21.82
CA TYR A 143 7.00 2.22 22.05
C TYR A 143 6.16 3.37 21.52
N GLU A 144 4.85 3.16 21.32
CA GLU A 144 3.94 4.15 20.75
C GLU A 144 4.03 5.50 21.46
N ARG A 145 4.00 5.50 22.80
CA ARG A 145 4.03 6.72 23.62
C ARG A 145 5.33 7.49 23.43
N ASP A 146 6.45 6.79 23.46
CA ASP A 146 7.78 7.40 23.34
C ASP A 146 8.01 7.94 21.91
N ILE A 147 7.55 7.19 20.91
CA ILE A 147 7.58 7.61 19.51
C ILE A 147 6.75 8.87 19.32
N LEU A 148 5.51 8.91 19.80
CA LEU A 148 4.62 10.07 19.64
C LEU A 148 5.15 11.32 20.35
N THR A 149 5.80 11.17 21.51
CA THR A 149 6.41 12.32 22.21
C THR A 149 7.67 12.84 21.53
N GLY A 150 8.42 11.99 20.82
CA GLY A 150 9.64 12.36 20.09
C GLY A 150 9.43 12.87 18.67
N LEU A 151 8.25 12.63 18.09
CA LEU A 151 7.95 13.00 16.70
C LEU A 151 7.51 14.47 16.57
N LYS A 152 7.91 15.11 15.45
CA LYS A 152 7.36 16.41 15.06
C LYS A 152 5.86 16.29 14.74
N GLU A 153 5.08 17.35 15.00
CA GLU A 153 3.63 17.39 14.76
C GLU A 153 3.20 16.86 13.39
N ASN A 154 3.95 17.18 12.33
CA ASN A 154 3.67 16.71 10.98
C ASN A 154 3.80 15.19 10.81
N LEU A 155 4.60 14.52 11.64
CA LEU A 155 4.79 13.08 11.61
C LEU A 155 3.84 12.35 12.57
N VAL A 156 3.39 13.00 13.62
CA VAL A 156 2.37 12.47 14.53
C VAL A 156 1.09 12.11 13.78
N SER A 157 0.65 12.99 12.87
CA SER A 157 -0.54 12.72 12.03
C SER A 157 -0.37 11.55 11.07
N LYS A 158 0.87 11.13 10.78
CA LYS A 158 1.21 9.99 9.91
C LYS A 158 1.34 8.67 10.68
N TYR A 159 1.47 8.73 12.00
CA TYR A 159 1.68 7.55 12.82
C TYR A 159 0.50 6.56 12.71
N THR A 160 -0.74 7.03 12.92
CA THR A 160 -1.94 6.18 12.87
C THR A 160 -2.12 5.47 11.52
N PRO A 161 -2.05 6.16 10.34
CA PRO A 161 -2.13 5.46 9.07
C PRO A 161 -0.94 4.51 8.82
N PHE A 162 0.27 4.84 9.30
CA PHE A 162 1.43 3.97 9.21
C PHE A 162 1.23 2.68 10.00
N HIS A 163 0.87 2.79 11.28
CA HIS A 163 0.62 1.65 12.16
C HIS A 163 -0.52 0.75 11.65
N SER A 164 -1.63 1.35 11.23
CA SER A 164 -2.76 0.61 10.63
C SER A 164 -2.38 -0.07 9.32
N GLY A 165 -1.56 0.58 8.48
CA GLY A 165 -1.06 0.01 7.23
C GLY A 165 -0.14 -1.18 7.48
N LEU A 166 0.75 -1.09 8.47
CA LEU A 166 1.60 -2.21 8.91
C LEU A 166 0.74 -3.39 9.40
N PHE A 167 -0.25 -3.14 10.25
CA PHE A 167 -1.15 -4.16 10.79
C PHE A 167 -1.86 -4.94 9.68
N VAL A 168 -2.52 -4.23 8.74
CA VAL A 168 -3.21 -4.86 7.62
C VAL A 168 -2.23 -5.60 6.71
N SER A 169 -1.05 -5.04 6.46
CA SER A 169 -0.01 -5.71 5.68
C SER A 169 0.44 -7.01 6.34
N CYS A 170 0.64 -7.04 7.66
CA CYS A 170 0.98 -8.25 8.39
C CYS A 170 -0.11 -9.33 8.24
N ILE A 171 -1.39 -8.96 8.36
CA ILE A 171 -2.52 -9.90 8.18
C ILE A 171 -2.53 -10.45 6.75
N CYS A 172 -2.42 -9.59 5.75
CA CYS A 172 -2.41 -10.00 4.33
C CYS A 172 -1.23 -10.92 4.01
N LEU A 173 -0.06 -10.64 4.58
CA LEU A 173 1.12 -11.48 4.38
C LEU A 173 0.97 -12.85 5.02
N LEU A 174 0.49 -12.91 6.26
CA LEU A 174 0.24 -14.18 6.95
C LEU A 174 -0.83 -15.00 6.21
N ALA A 175 -1.90 -14.37 5.77
CA ALA A 175 -2.94 -15.01 4.96
C ALA A 175 -2.40 -15.49 3.60
N GLY A 176 -1.66 -14.65 2.90
CA GLY A 176 -1.06 -14.98 1.59
C GLY A 176 -0.08 -16.13 1.66
N LEU A 177 0.77 -16.18 2.69
CA LEU A 177 1.69 -17.29 2.91
C LEU A 177 0.95 -18.59 3.23
N SER A 178 -0.15 -18.53 3.99
CA SER A 178 -0.92 -19.73 4.36
C SER A 178 -1.64 -20.38 3.18
N VAL A 179 -2.15 -19.57 2.25
CA VAL A 179 -2.96 -20.05 1.13
C VAL A 179 -2.11 -20.62 -0.02
N ASN A 180 -0.98 -19.99 -0.32
CA ASN A 180 -0.23 -20.32 -1.54
C ASN A 180 0.76 -21.46 -1.42
N TYR A 181 1.20 -21.83 -0.22
CA TYR A 181 2.41 -22.66 -0.10
C TYR A 181 2.30 -23.92 0.76
N GLY A 182 1.11 -24.28 1.25
CA GLY A 182 0.95 -25.50 2.05
C GLY A 182 2.03 -25.55 3.14
N ILE A 183 1.93 -24.73 4.15
CA ILE A 183 2.99 -24.42 5.13
C ILE A 183 3.56 -25.71 5.74
N PRO A 184 4.84 -26.06 5.55
CA PRO A 184 5.45 -27.17 6.26
C PRO A 184 5.44 -26.91 7.76
N ALA A 185 5.31 -27.99 8.56
CA ALA A 185 5.01 -28.01 9.97
C ALA A 185 5.70 -26.97 10.90
N PRO A 186 6.93 -26.49 10.71
CA PRO A 186 7.52 -25.50 11.65
C PRO A 186 6.96 -24.08 11.48
N TYR A 187 6.37 -23.73 10.34
CA TYR A 187 5.96 -22.33 10.05
C TYR A 187 4.57 -21.97 10.58
N TRP A 188 3.65 -22.94 10.73
CA TRP A 188 2.38 -22.67 11.38
C TRP A 188 2.57 -22.35 12.88
N LEU A 189 3.59 -22.92 13.52
CA LEU A 189 3.98 -22.56 14.88
C LEU A 189 4.40 -21.09 14.95
N LEU A 190 5.20 -20.59 14.01
CA LEU A 190 5.59 -19.19 13.93
C LEU A 190 4.35 -18.27 13.80
N SER A 191 3.39 -18.65 12.96
CA SER A 191 2.12 -17.91 12.80
C SER A 191 1.32 -17.90 14.11
N ILE A 192 1.27 -19.00 14.86
CA ILE A 192 0.60 -19.06 16.16
C ILE A 192 1.31 -18.16 17.18
N PHE A 193 2.64 -18.20 17.25
CA PHE A 193 3.40 -17.32 18.16
C PHE A 193 3.20 -15.85 17.84
N ILE A 194 3.11 -15.50 16.55
CA ILE A 194 2.80 -14.16 16.09
C ILE A 194 1.40 -13.74 16.52
N TRP A 195 0.39 -14.60 16.35
CA TRP A 195 -0.98 -14.33 16.79
C TRP A 195 -1.10 -14.20 18.30
N ILE A 196 -0.41 -15.07 19.07
CA ILE A 196 -0.35 -14.97 20.52
C ILE A 196 0.33 -13.67 20.94
N GLY A 197 1.43 -13.29 20.30
CA GLY A 197 2.10 -12.01 20.54
C GLY A 197 1.20 -10.80 20.27
N ILE A 198 0.46 -10.80 19.17
CA ILE A 198 -0.52 -9.76 18.83
C ILE A 198 -1.64 -9.71 19.89
N LEU A 199 -2.18 -10.84 20.29
CA LEU A 199 -3.24 -10.91 21.31
C LEU A 199 -2.76 -10.42 22.69
N LEU A 200 -1.54 -10.72 23.08
CA LEU A 200 -0.95 -10.25 24.35
C LEU A 200 -0.68 -8.73 24.36
N ILE A 201 -0.54 -8.10 23.19
CA ILE A 201 -0.30 -6.66 23.08
C ILE A 201 -1.62 -5.87 23.04
N ILE A 202 -2.72 -6.50 22.62
CA ILE A 202 -4.04 -5.87 22.56
C ILE A 202 -4.73 -5.85 23.94
N GLN A 203 -4.26 -6.62 24.94
CA GLN A 203 -4.70 -6.54 26.32
C GLN A 203 -3.98 -5.42 27.09
#